data_807726917611b62ddde70bd59523482d
#
_entry.id   807726917611b62ddde70bd59523482d
#
_cell.length_a   1.000
_cell.length_b   1.000
_cell.length_c   1.000
_cell.angle_alpha   90.00
_cell.angle_beta   90.00
_cell.angle_gamma   90.00
#
_symmetry.space_group_name_H-M   'P 1'
#
loop_
_entity.id
_entity.type
_entity.pdbx_description
1 polymer ?
#
loop_
_entity_poly.entity_id
_entity_poly.type
_entity_poly.pdbx_seq_one_letter_code
_entity_poly.pdbx_strand_id
1 'polypeptide(L)'
;MSKVINSALELIGNTPLLNASRYAKNAGIEGVTLLTKLEYLNPAGSVKDRVALAMIEDAEKKGELKPGAMIIEPTSGNTGIGLAAVAVAKGYRAVLTLPDTMSVERRNLLKAYGAEIVLTEGAKGMKGAIARAEELKEQNPGSVILGQFVNPANPAVHKATTGPEIWEQTEGKVDIFVAGVGEYLKSQNPDVKIVAVEPATSPVLSKGEAGPHKIQGIGAGFVPDTLNTKIYDEVIAIENEDAFVEGRSFAKSEGILVGISSGAALKAAQILAARPENAGKTIVALLPDSGDRYLSTALFNEQ
;
A
#
# COMPACT_ATOMS: atom_id res chain seq x y z
N MET A 1 19.58 15.12 -17.39
CA MET A 1 18.85 15.44 -18.62
C MET A 1 17.37 15.22 -18.38
N SER A 2 16.52 16.19 -18.68
CA SER A 2 15.07 16.02 -18.61
C SER A 2 14.65 15.02 -19.70
N LYS A 3 14.12 13.86 -19.27
CA LYS A 3 13.64 12.84 -20.20
C LYS A 3 12.17 13.12 -20.51
N VAL A 4 11.83 13.26 -21.77
CA VAL A 4 10.42 13.23 -22.20
C VAL A 4 9.93 11.80 -22.04
N ILE A 5 8.84 11.59 -21.28
CA ILE A 5 8.21 10.29 -21.11
C ILE A 5 7.10 10.10 -22.13
N ASN A 6 6.87 8.88 -22.55
CA ASN A 6 5.85 8.53 -23.55
C ASN A 6 4.57 7.95 -22.91
N SER A 7 4.65 7.54 -21.65
CA SER A 7 3.53 6.98 -20.91
C SER A 7 3.62 7.34 -19.43
N ALA A 8 2.48 7.61 -18.79
CA ALA A 8 2.40 7.76 -17.34
C ALA A 8 2.90 6.53 -16.57
N LEU A 9 2.88 5.35 -17.22
CA LEU A 9 3.38 4.11 -16.62
C LEU A 9 4.88 4.16 -16.33
N GLU A 10 5.66 4.97 -17.06
CA GLU A 10 7.09 5.17 -16.83
C GLU A 10 7.40 5.95 -15.53
N LEU A 11 6.39 6.57 -14.93
CA LEU A 11 6.49 7.28 -13.66
C LEU A 11 6.26 6.36 -12.45
N ILE A 12 5.79 5.13 -12.68
CA ILE A 12 5.54 4.18 -11.59
C ILE A 12 6.89 3.67 -11.07
N GLY A 13 7.07 3.79 -9.76
CA GLY A 13 8.32 3.44 -9.11
C GLY A 13 9.33 4.58 -9.03
N ASN A 14 10.55 4.26 -8.68
CA ASN A 14 11.65 5.21 -8.46
C ASN A 14 11.27 6.34 -7.49
N THR A 15 10.44 6.04 -6.51
CA THR A 15 10.01 7.00 -5.50
C THR A 15 11.18 7.35 -4.57
N PRO A 16 11.26 8.58 -4.06
CA PRO A 16 12.38 8.97 -3.20
C PRO A 16 12.26 8.44 -1.76
N LEU A 17 13.41 8.38 -1.10
CA LEU A 17 13.49 8.38 0.36
C LEU A 17 13.62 9.81 0.86
N LEU A 18 12.81 10.18 1.86
CA LEU A 18 12.92 11.43 2.59
C LEU A 18 13.61 11.17 3.93
N ASN A 19 14.62 11.94 4.27
CA ASN A 19 15.11 12.01 5.65
C ASN A 19 14.13 12.87 6.46
N ALA A 20 13.29 12.20 7.26
CA ALA A 20 12.21 12.82 8.02
C ALA A 20 12.71 13.45 9.32
N SER A 21 13.77 14.25 9.26
CA SER A 21 14.46 14.80 10.42
C SER A 21 13.63 15.80 11.22
N ARG A 22 12.74 16.56 10.58
CA ARG A 22 11.83 17.48 11.28
C ARG A 22 10.78 16.72 12.05
N TYR A 23 10.17 15.72 11.40
CA TYR A 23 9.22 14.83 12.06
C TYR A 23 9.89 14.09 13.23
N ALA A 24 11.07 13.51 13.01
CA ALA A 24 11.83 12.82 14.04
C ALA A 24 12.07 13.71 15.27
N LYS A 25 12.52 14.95 15.06
CA LYS A 25 12.71 15.93 16.14
C LYS A 25 11.41 16.22 16.89
N ASN A 26 10.31 16.47 16.17
CA ASN A 26 9.02 16.80 16.77
C ASN A 26 8.38 15.62 17.52
N ALA A 27 8.65 14.39 17.07
CA ALA A 27 8.18 13.14 17.67
C ALA A 27 9.10 12.62 18.79
N GLY A 28 10.17 13.36 19.13
CA GLY A 28 11.13 12.93 20.15
C GLY A 28 11.95 11.70 19.76
N ILE A 29 12.15 11.49 18.47
CA ILE A 29 12.99 10.41 17.93
C ILE A 29 14.43 10.89 17.91
N GLU A 30 15.24 10.34 18.80
CA GLU A 30 16.66 10.69 18.95
C GLU A 30 17.56 9.46 18.72
N GLY A 31 18.80 9.69 18.33
CA GLY A 31 19.82 8.65 18.21
C GLY A 31 19.65 7.66 17.05
N VAL A 32 18.67 7.85 16.16
CA VAL A 32 18.44 7.05 14.95
C VAL A 32 18.29 7.93 13.71
N THR A 33 18.54 7.38 12.54
CA THR A 33 18.18 8.00 11.26
C THR A 33 16.83 7.46 10.80
N LEU A 34 15.82 8.33 10.69
CA LEU A 34 14.50 7.95 10.16
C LEU A 34 14.36 8.38 8.71
N LEU A 35 14.24 7.40 7.82
CA LEU A 35 13.96 7.60 6.40
C LEU A 35 12.55 7.13 6.08
N THR A 36 11.87 7.84 5.17
CA THR A 36 10.52 7.48 4.74
C THR A 36 10.45 7.30 3.24
N LYS A 37 9.96 6.14 2.78
CA LYS A 37 9.75 5.83 1.36
C LYS A 37 8.41 6.39 0.90
N LEU A 38 8.44 7.40 0.02
CA LEU A 38 7.28 8.20 -0.36
C LEU A 38 6.53 7.61 -1.54
N GLU A 39 5.74 6.56 -1.33
CA GLU A 39 5.01 5.85 -2.38
C GLU A 39 3.79 6.61 -2.94
N TYR A 40 3.36 7.70 -2.30
CA TYR A 40 2.33 8.58 -2.84
C TYR A 40 2.77 9.32 -4.12
N LEU A 41 4.06 9.35 -4.43
CA LEU A 41 4.60 9.97 -5.65
C LEU A 41 4.44 9.11 -6.90
N ASN A 42 3.93 7.89 -6.78
CA ASN A 42 3.44 7.16 -7.95
C ASN A 42 2.26 7.92 -8.62
N PRO A 43 2.05 7.80 -9.94
CA PRO A 43 1.08 8.61 -10.69
C PRO A 43 -0.36 8.58 -10.16
N ALA A 44 -0.84 7.41 -9.75
CA ALA A 44 -2.16 7.28 -9.14
C ALA A 44 -2.10 7.41 -7.60
N GLY A 45 -0.98 7.84 -7.02
CA GLY A 45 -0.79 8.30 -5.66
C GLY A 45 -0.65 7.19 -4.62
N SER A 46 -0.19 6.00 -4.98
CA SER A 46 0.08 4.96 -3.99
C SER A 46 1.05 3.87 -4.45
N VAL A 47 1.54 3.10 -3.49
CA VAL A 47 2.34 1.88 -3.70
C VAL A 47 1.63 0.85 -4.58
N LYS A 48 0.29 0.90 -4.68
CA LYS A 48 -0.51 -0.05 -5.46
C LYS A 48 -0.44 0.17 -6.95
N ASP A 49 0.08 1.29 -7.41
CA ASP A 49 0.35 1.53 -8.82
C ASP A 49 1.35 0.51 -9.35
N ARG A 50 2.40 0.19 -8.56
CA ARG A 50 3.37 -0.87 -8.86
C ARG A 50 2.70 -2.24 -8.97
N VAL A 51 1.83 -2.55 -8.02
CA VAL A 51 1.09 -3.83 -7.97
C VAL A 51 0.17 -3.97 -9.17
N ALA A 52 -0.59 -2.91 -9.48
CA ALA A 52 -1.51 -2.88 -10.61
C ALA A 52 -0.79 -3.11 -11.94
N LEU A 53 0.32 -2.39 -12.17
CA LEU A 53 1.13 -2.56 -13.38
C LEU A 53 1.67 -3.99 -13.49
N ALA A 54 2.26 -4.51 -12.43
CA ALA A 54 2.86 -5.84 -12.43
C ALA A 54 1.83 -6.96 -12.66
N MET A 55 0.65 -6.88 -12.03
CA MET A 55 -0.39 -7.89 -12.22
C MET A 55 -0.95 -7.87 -13.65
N ILE A 56 -1.13 -6.68 -14.24
CA ILE A 56 -1.59 -6.54 -15.62
C ILE A 56 -0.54 -7.09 -16.59
N GLU A 57 0.73 -6.73 -16.44
CA GLU A 57 1.81 -7.19 -17.31
C GLU A 57 2.07 -8.70 -17.18
N ASP A 58 1.91 -9.26 -15.99
CA ASP A 58 2.00 -10.70 -15.77
C ASP A 58 0.87 -11.45 -16.51
N ALA A 59 -0.36 -10.94 -16.44
CA ALA A 59 -1.51 -11.51 -17.16
C ALA A 59 -1.37 -11.38 -18.70
N GLU A 60 -0.82 -10.26 -19.19
CA GLU A 60 -0.47 -10.08 -20.60
C GLU A 60 0.58 -11.12 -21.06
N LYS A 61 1.66 -11.24 -20.29
CA LYS A 61 2.76 -12.16 -20.57
C LYS A 61 2.32 -13.63 -20.58
N LYS A 62 1.37 -13.99 -19.74
CA LYS A 62 0.77 -15.33 -19.69
C LYS A 62 -0.26 -15.56 -20.81
N GLY A 63 -0.66 -14.51 -21.55
CA GLY A 63 -1.70 -14.58 -22.56
C GLY A 63 -3.12 -14.68 -22.00
N GLU A 64 -3.29 -14.47 -20.70
CA GLU A 64 -4.58 -14.46 -20.01
C GLU A 64 -5.36 -13.17 -20.29
N LEU A 65 -4.66 -12.04 -20.39
CA LEU A 65 -5.23 -10.73 -20.69
C LEU A 65 -4.90 -10.33 -22.15
N LYS A 66 -5.92 -10.32 -23.01
CA LYS A 66 -5.78 -9.93 -24.42
C LYS A 66 -6.06 -8.44 -24.62
N PRO A 67 -5.52 -7.79 -25.68
CA PRO A 67 -5.82 -6.39 -25.98
C PRO A 67 -7.32 -6.11 -25.99
N GLY A 68 -7.75 -5.05 -25.29
CA GLY A 68 -9.15 -4.65 -25.16
C GLY A 68 -10.01 -5.50 -24.21
N ALA A 69 -9.43 -6.50 -23.54
CA ALA A 69 -10.15 -7.31 -22.56
C ALA A 69 -10.58 -6.49 -21.33
N MET A 70 -11.50 -7.05 -20.57
CA MET A 70 -12.02 -6.46 -19.34
C MET A 70 -11.23 -6.99 -18.13
N ILE A 71 -10.75 -6.09 -17.29
CA ILE A 71 -10.19 -6.41 -15.98
C ILE A 71 -11.29 -6.19 -14.94
N ILE A 72 -11.56 -7.21 -14.15
CA ILE A 72 -12.51 -7.17 -13.04
C ILE A 72 -11.74 -7.34 -11.75
N GLU A 73 -12.00 -6.50 -10.73
CA GLU A 73 -11.35 -6.66 -9.42
C GLU A 73 -12.31 -6.28 -8.29
N PRO A 74 -12.46 -7.14 -7.27
CA PRO A 74 -13.20 -6.80 -6.07
C PRO A 74 -12.31 -5.98 -5.14
N THR A 75 -12.38 -4.66 -5.24
CA THR A 75 -11.54 -3.77 -4.44
C THR A 75 -12.13 -2.37 -4.33
N SER A 76 -12.01 -1.79 -3.16
CA SER A 76 -12.46 -0.43 -2.85
C SER A 76 -11.30 0.51 -2.49
N GLY A 77 -10.08 -0.01 -2.50
CA GLY A 77 -8.89 0.70 -2.03
C GLY A 77 -7.95 1.15 -3.15
N ASN A 78 -6.72 1.42 -2.77
CA ASN A 78 -5.65 1.89 -3.66
C ASN A 78 -5.37 0.95 -4.82
N THR A 79 -5.58 -0.36 -4.65
CA THR A 79 -5.44 -1.33 -5.74
C THR A 79 -6.41 -1.04 -6.88
N GLY A 80 -7.68 -0.73 -6.57
CA GLY A 80 -8.66 -0.34 -7.58
C GLY A 80 -8.27 0.94 -8.31
N ILE A 81 -7.73 1.93 -7.59
CA ILE A 81 -7.27 3.18 -8.20
C ILE A 81 -6.08 2.93 -9.12
N GLY A 82 -5.08 2.16 -8.67
CA GLY A 82 -3.94 1.78 -9.50
C GLY A 82 -4.37 0.98 -10.74
N LEU A 83 -5.26 0.00 -10.58
CA LEU A 83 -5.79 -0.79 -11.70
C LEU A 83 -6.55 0.07 -12.71
N ALA A 84 -7.40 1.01 -12.24
CA ALA A 84 -8.11 1.93 -13.12
C ALA A 84 -7.13 2.80 -13.94
N ALA A 85 -6.12 3.37 -13.28
CA ALA A 85 -5.12 4.22 -13.93
C ALA A 85 -4.28 3.43 -14.94
N VAL A 86 -3.78 2.25 -14.58
CA VAL A 86 -2.95 1.42 -15.47
C VAL A 86 -3.79 0.83 -16.61
N ALA A 87 -5.01 0.38 -16.34
CA ALA A 87 -5.91 -0.18 -17.35
C ALA A 87 -6.19 0.84 -18.46
N VAL A 88 -6.56 2.07 -18.08
CA VAL A 88 -6.84 3.12 -19.09
C VAL A 88 -5.60 3.48 -19.88
N ALA A 89 -4.42 3.53 -19.24
CA ALA A 89 -3.15 3.81 -19.93
C ALA A 89 -2.73 2.71 -20.91
N LYS A 90 -3.16 1.47 -20.70
CA LYS A 90 -2.90 0.31 -21.56
C LYS A 90 -4.07 -0.02 -22.51
N GLY A 91 -5.18 0.73 -22.48
CA GLY A 91 -6.34 0.51 -23.34
C GLY A 91 -7.26 -0.64 -22.91
N TYR A 92 -7.26 -1.00 -21.63
CA TYR A 92 -8.17 -1.99 -21.06
C TYR A 92 -9.38 -1.33 -20.40
N ARG A 93 -10.48 -2.08 -20.32
CA ARG A 93 -11.63 -1.71 -19.49
C ARG A 93 -11.40 -2.22 -18.06
N ALA A 94 -11.63 -1.38 -17.06
CA ALA A 94 -11.58 -1.76 -15.66
C ALA A 94 -13.00 -1.72 -15.06
N VAL A 95 -13.43 -2.83 -14.47
CA VAL A 95 -14.70 -2.97 -13.75
C VAL A 95 -14.41 -3.34 -12.30
N LEU A 96 -14.78 -2.47 -11.38
CA LEU A 96 -14.48 -2.62 -9.96
C LEU A 96 -15.77 -2.90 -9.18
N THR A 97 -15.79 -4.02 -8.47
CA THR A 97 -16.90 -4.36 -7.58
C THR A 97 -16.56 -3.93 -6.15
N LEU A 98 -17.46 -3.18 -5.52
CA LEU A 98 -17.25 -2.66 -4.18
C LEU A 98 -18.56 -2.44 -3.43
N PRO A 99 -18.55 -2.54 -2.08
CA PRO A 99 -19.73 -2.25 -1.27
C PRO A 99 -20.21 -0.80 -1.42
N ASP A 100 -21.52 -0.59 -1.40
CA ASP A 100 -22.15 0.73 -1.49
C ASP A 100 -21.87 1.64 -0.27
N THR A 101 -21.33 1.08 0.81
CA THR A 101 -20.85 1.80 1.99
C THR A 101 -19.53 2.53 1.78
N MET A 102 -18.86 2.31 0.63
CA MET A 102 -17.62 3.02 0.32
C MET A 102 -17.85 4.51 0.04
N SER A 103 -16.88 5.34 0.46
CA SER A 103 -17.00 6.79 0.36
C SER A 103 -17.23 7.28 -1.07
N VAL A 104 -17.99 8.38 -1.19
CA VAL A 104 -18.31 8.99 -2.49
C VAL A 104 -17.04 9.49 -3.19
N GLU A 105 -16.08 10.01 -2.43
CA GLU A 105 -14.81 10.50 -2.95
C GLU A 105 -14.03 9.38 -3.67
N ARG A 106 -13.95 8.20 -3.07
CA ARG A 106 -13.30 7.04 -3.70
C ARG A 106 -14.00 6.60 -4.97
N ARG A 107 -15.34 6.54 -4.93
CA ARG A 107 -16.13 6.22 -6.13
C ARG A 107 -15.93 7.24 -7.24
N ASN A 108 -15.88 8.53 -6.91
CA ASN A 108 -15.63 9.59 -7.87
C ASN A 108 -14.22 9.50 -8.46
N LEU A 109 -13.21 9.20 -7.64
CA LEU A 109 -11.84 9.03 -8.12
C LEU A 109 -11.71 7.87 -9.10
N LEU A 110 -12.31 6.72 -8.79
CA LEU A 110 -12.32 5.56 -9.70
C LEU A 110 -13.01 5.89 -11.05
N LYS A 111 -14.16 6.59 -11.00
CA LYS A 111 -14.87 7.05 -12.20
C LYS A 111 -14.04 8.06 -13.00
N ALA A 112 -13.31 8.95 -12.34
CA ALA A 112 -12.45 9.93 -13.01
C ALA A 112 -11.32 9.26 -13.81
N TYR A 113 -10.84 8.11 -13.37
CA TYR A 113 -9.92 7.25 -14.15
C TYR A 113 -10.63 6.42 -15.22
N GLY A 114 -11.95 6.55 -15.39
CA GLY A 114 -12.70 5.81 -16.40
C GLY A 114 -13.08 4.37 -16.00
N ALA A 115 -12.93 3.98 -14.72
CA ALA A 115 -13.37 2.66 -14.28
C ALA A 115 -14.89 2.59 -14.15
N GLU A 116 -15.44 1.46 -14.57
CA GLU A 116 -16.83 1.10 -14.32
C GLU A 116 -16.97 0.57 -12.90
N ILE A 117 -17.98 1.06 -12.17
CA ILE A 117 -18.21 0.67 -10.77
C ILE A 117 -19.49 -0.14 -10.68
N VAL A 118 -19.38 -1.32 -10.10
CA VAL A 118 -20.52 -2.16 -9.75
C VAL A 118 -20.66 -2.20 -8.24
N LEU A 119 -21.69 -1.52 -7.72
CA LEU A 119 -21.96 -1.49 -6.29
C LEU A 119 -22.63 -2.80 -5.85
N THR A 120 -22.21 -3.29 -4.69
CA THR A 120 -22.78 -4.44 -4.02
C THR A 120 -23.38 -4.03 -2.68
N GLU A 121 -24.29 -4.85 -2.15
CA GLU A 121 -24.94 -4.62 -0.87
C GLU A 121 -23.93 -4.51 0.27
N GLY A 122 -23.92 -3.37 0.96
CA GLY A 122 -22.94 -3.04 2.01
C GLY A 122 -22.90 -4.05 3.14
N ALA A 123 -24.05 -4.62 3.51
CA ALA A 123 -24.16 -5.65 4.54
C ALA A 123 -23.34 -6.93 4.23
N LYS A 124 -23.09 -7.22 2.94
CA LYS A 124 -22.27 -8.35 2.50
C LYS A 124 -20.77 -8.04 2.47
N GLY A 125 -20.39 -6.76 2.64
CA GLY A 125 -18.99 -6.33 2.66
C GLY A 125 -18.18 -6.81 1.45
N MET A 126 -16.89 -7.10 1.66
CA MET A 126 -16.01 -7.59 0.59
C MET A 126 -16.41 -8.96 0.04
N LYS A 127 -17.05 -9.82 0.84
CA LYS A 127 -17.54 -11.12 0.35
C LYS A 127 -18.59 -10.94 -0.77
N GLY A 128 -19.47 -9.95 -0.63
CA GLY A 128 -20.45 -9.61 -1.68
C GLY A 128 -19.77 -9.05 -2.93
N ALA A 129 -18.74 -8.24 -2.78
CA ALA A 129 -17.97 -7.71 -3.91
C ALA A 129 -17.23 -8.82 -4.67
N ILE A 130 -16.60 -9.77 -3.95
CA ILE A 130 -15.92 -10.93 -4.55
C ILE A 130 -16.92 -11.79 -5.35
N ALA A 131 -18.04 -12.17 -4.75
CA ALA A 131 -19.07 -12.96 -5.43
C ALA A 131 -19.56 -12.27 -6.71
N ARG A 132 -19.77 -10.95 -6.66
CA ARG A 132 -20.20 -10.19 -7.84
C ARG A 132 -19.13 -10.09 -8.91
N ALA A 133 -17.84 -10.04 -8.54
CA ALA A 133 -16.76 -10.08 -9.50
C ALA A 133 -16.71 -11.41 -10.26
N GLU A 134 -16.90 -12.54 -9.55
CA GLU A 134 -16.94 -13.86 -10.18
C GLU A 134 -18.16 -14.00 -11.12
N GLU A 135 -19.35 -13.57 -10.72
CA GLU A 135 -20.52 -13.53 -11.59
C GLU A 135 -20.27 -12.71 -12.87
N LEU A 136 -19.62 -11.55 -12.73
CA LEU A 136 -19.29 -10.70 -13.88
C LEU A 136 -18.28 -11.38 -14.80
N LYS A 137 -17.30 -12.10 -14.25
CA LYS A 137 -16.33 -12.86 -15.02
C LYS A 137 -17.00 -13.96 -15.83
N GLU A 138 -17.93 -14.70 -15.25
CA GLU A 138 -18.72 -15.72 -15.96
C GLU A 138 -19.57 -15.14 -17.10
N GLN A 139 -20.15 -13.95 -16.86
CA GLN A 139 -20.97 -13.22 -17.85
C GLN A 139 -20.15 -12.59 -18.98
N ASN A 140 -18.83 -12.41 -18.78
CA ASN A 140 -17.93 -11.75 -19.74
C ASN A 140 -16.75 -12.67 -20.09
N PRO A 141 -16.92 -13.65 -20.98
CA PRO A 141 -15.84 -14.52 -21.40
C PRO A 141 -14.62 -13.72 -21.92
N GLY A 142 -13.42 -14.07 -21.46
CA GLY A 142 -12.18 -13.36 -21.79
C GLY A 142 -11.85 -12.21 -20.84
N SER A 143 -12.70 -11.91 -19.84
CA SER A 143 -12.33 -11.02 -18.74
C SER A 143 -11.43 -11.74 -17.72
N VAL A 144 -10.65 -10.96 -16.97
CA VAL A 144 -9.67 -11.45 -15.99
C VAL A 144 -9.92 -10.81 -14.62
N ILE A 145 -9.92 -11.62 -13.55
CA ILE A 145 -9.77 -11.16 -12.17
C ILE A 145 -8.30 -11.34 -11.80
N LEU A 146 -7.62 -10.26 -11.42
CA LEU A 146 -6.18 -10.27 -11.14
C LEU A 146 -5.85 -10.80 -9.74
N GLY A 147 -6.70 -10.55 -8.74
CA GLY A 147 -6.64 -11.18 -7.43
C GLY A 147 -5.45 -10.75 -6.57
N GLN A 148 -5.41 -9.50 -6.10
CA GLN A 148 -4.27 -8.93 -5.37
C GLN A 148 -3.77 -9.75 -4.17
N PHE A 149 -4.63 -10.54 -3.53
CA PHE A 149 -4.30 -11.30 -2.32
C PHE A 149 -3.68 -12.68 -2.59
N VAL A 150 -3.78 -13.15 -3.84
CA VAL A 150 -3.29 -14.48 -4.27
C VAL A 150 -2.30 -14.40 -5.43
N ASN A 151 -2.21 -13.26 -6.12
CA ASN A 151 -1.39 -13.09 -7.31
C ASN A 151 0.09 -12.90 -6.95
N PRO A 152 1.00 -13.81 -7.38
CA PRO A 152 2.42 -13.73 -7.06
C PRO A 152 3.13 -12.51 -7.67
N ALA A 153 2.57 -11.87 -8.68
CA ALA A 153 3.13 -10.64 -9.24
C ALA A 153 3.13 -9.47 -8.22
N ASN A 154 2.21 -9.50 -7.25
CA ASN A 154 2.14 -8.50 -6.19
C ASN A 154 3.44 -8.49 -5.33
N PRO A 155 3.85 -9.55 -4.61
CA PRO A 155 5.12 -9.53 -3.89
C PRO A 155 6.33 -9.44 -4.83
N ALA A 156 6.26 -10.03 -6.02
CA ALA A 156 7.36 -10.04 -6.98
C ALA A 156 7.78 -8.62 -7.42
N VAL A 157 6.85 -7.71 -7.66
CA VAL A 157 7.17 -6.33 -8.06
C VAL A 157 7.93 -5.59 -6.96
N HIS A 158 7.60 -5.81 -5.71
CA HIS A 158 8.31 -5.19 -4.59
C HIS A 158 9.73 -5.73 -4.43
N LYS A 159 9.90 -7.03 -4.67
CA LYS A 159 11.23 -7.66 -4.68
C LYS A 159 12.08 -7.16 -5.86
N ALA A 160 11.47 -6.88 -7.00
CA ALA A 160 12.15 -6.43 -8.20
C ALA A 160 12.41 -4.91 -8.27
N THR A 161 11.63 -4.10 -7.55
CA THR A 161 11.70 -2.63 -7.65
C THR A 161 11.83 -1.94 -6.29
N THR A 162 10.84 -1.99 -5.43
CA THR A 162 10.81 -1.24 -4.16
C THR A 162 11.98 -1.61 -3.24
N GLY A 163 12.30 -2.89 -3.13
CA GLY A 163 13.43 -3.38 -2.34
C GLY A 163 14.78 -2.88 -2.85
N PRO A 164 15.12 -3.08 -4.15
CA PRO A 164 16.31 -2.52 -4.78
C PRO A 164 16.43 -1.01 -4.62
N GLU A 165 15.36 -0.26 -4.87
CA GLU A 165 15.35 1.21 -4.71
C GLU A 165 15.72 1.62 -3.28
N ILE A 166 15.15 0.98 -2.25
CA ILE A 166 15.48 1.27 -0.86
C ILE A 166 16.95 0.95 -0.58
N TRP A 167 17.43 -0.20 -1.04
CA TRP A 167 18.82 -0.62 -0.83
C TRP A 167 19.82 0.34 -1.46
N GLU A 168 19.59 0.73 -2.71
CA GLU A 168 20.43 1.69 -3.43
C GLU A 168 20.39 3.08 -2.81
N GLN A 169 19.19 3.59 -2.48
CA GLN A 169 18.99 4.92 -1.90
C GLN A 169 19.59 5.05 -0.48
N THR A 170 19.71 3.95 0.24
CA THR A 170 20.38 3.91 1.55
C THR A 170 21.85 3.53 1.47
N GLU A 171 22.39 3.28 0.27
CA GLU A 171 23.76 2.74 0.08
C GLU A 171 23.97 1.45 0.90
N GLY A 172 22.92 0.62 1.01
CA GLY A 172 22.93 -0.59 1.83
C GLY A 172 22.85 -0.36 3.35
N LYS A 173 22.69 0.89 3.79
CA LYS A 173 22.64 1.25 5.21
C LYS A 173 21.20 1.30 5.73
N VAL A 174 20.52 0.15 5.71
CA VAL A 174 19.21 -0.03 6.31
C VAL A 174 19.29 -1.13 7.37
N ASP A 175 18.99 -0.79 8.61
CA ASP A 175 19.00 -1.75 9.73
C ASP A 175 17.63 -2.30 10.04
N ILE A 176 16.59 -1.45 9.94
CA ILE A 176 15.21 -1.81 10.24
C ILE A 176 14.30 -1.29 9.13
N PHE A 177 13.45 -2.17 8.61
CA PHE A 177 12.43 -1.81 7.62
C PHE A 177 11.02 -2.09 8.14
N VAL A 178 10.18 -1.08 8.11
CA VAL A 178 8.78 -1.14 8.54
C VAL A 178 7.88 -1.22 7.32
N ALA A 179 7.49 -2.39 6.91
CA ALA A 179 6.47 -2.83 5.94
C ALA A 179 6.83 -4.18 5.26
N GLY A 180 6.00 -4.65 4.30
CA GLY A 180 6.07 -6.00 3.72
C GLY A 180 7.08 -6.26 2.59
N VAL A 181 8.15 -5.48 2.39
CA VAL A 181 9.13 -5.63 1.27
C VAL A 181 10.42 -6.35 1.72
N GLY A 182 10.33 -7.17 2.76
CA GLY A 182 11.50 -7.74 3.45
C GLY A 182 12.35 -8.70 2.64
N GLU A 183 11.81 -9.42 1.66
CA GLU A 183 12.54 -10.50 0.97
C GLU A 183 13.80 -10.03 0.25
N TYR A 184 13.72 -8.92 -0.49
CA TYR A 184 14.89 -8.38 -1.17
C TYR A 184 15.92 -7.88 -0.16
N LEU A 185 15.52 -7.10 0.84
CA LEU A 185 16.42 -6.52 1.82
C LEU A 185 17.19 -7.60 2.59
N LYS A 186 16.49 -8.65 3.08
CA LYS A 186 17.15 -9.78 3.73
C LYS A 186 18.04 -10.60 2.78
N SER A 187 17.77 -10.62 1.48
CA SER A 187 18.67 -11.27 0.52
C SER A 187 19.98 -10.51 0.33
N GLN A 188 19.99 -9.20 0.57
CA GLN A 188 21.20 -8.37 0.52
C GLN A 188 21.95 -8.39 1.87
N ASN A 189 21.20 -8.27 2.96
CA ASN A 189 21.73 -8.37 4.32
C ASN A 189 20.73 -9.09 5.22
N PRO A 190 21.02 -10.34 5.66
CA PRO A 190 20.15 -11.12 6.54
C PRO A 190 19.85 -10.46 7.88
N ASP A 191 20.72 -9.54 8.35
CA ASP A 191 20.59 -8.86 9.63
C ASP A 191 19.59 -7.69 9.59
N VAL A 192 19.09 -7.29 8.42
CA VAL A 192 18.03 -6.29 8.31
C VAL A 192 16.78 -6.80 9.03
N LYS A 193 16.35 -6.07 10.04
CA LYS A 193 15.13 -6.38 10.79
C LYS A 193 13.90 -5.92 10.00
N ILE A 194 13.01 -6.85 9.70
CA ILE A 194 11.73 -6.57 9.03
C ILE A 194 10.62 -6.55 10.08
N VAL A 195 9.89 -5.43 10.14
CA VAL A 195 8.81 -5.23 11.10
C VAL A 195 7.49 -5.07 10.37
N ALA A 196 6.58 -6.01 10.61
CA ALA A 196 5.21 -5.92 10.13
C ALA A 196 4.37 -5.04 11.07
N VAL A 197 3.37 -4.35 10.51
CA VAL A 197 2.43 -3.50 11.26
C VAL A 197 1.03 -4.02 11.05
N GLU A 198 0.27 -4.14 12.13
CA GLU A 198 -1.13 -4.51 12.10
C GLU A 198 -1.98 -3.61 13.01
N PRO A 199 -3.30 -3.51 12.80
CA PRO A 199 -4.19 -2.80 13.73
C PRO A 199 -4.31 -3.55 15.06
N ALA A 200 -4.20 -2.86 16.19
CA ALA A 200 -4.30 -3.47 17.52
C ALA A 200 -5.65 -4.16 17.78
N THR A 201 -6.72 -3.65 17.15
CA THR A 201 -8.07 -4.26 17.24
C THR A 201 -8.32 -5.37 16.19
N SER A 202 -7.34 -5.67 15.33
CA SER A 202 -7.38 -6.75 14.34
C SER A 202 -6.02 -7.43 14.22
N PRO A 203 -5.51 -8.05 15.31
CA PRO A 203 -4.15 -8.58 15.41
C PRO A 203 -4.05 -9.96 14.75
N VAL A 204 -4.28 -10.01 13.43
CA VAL A 204 -4.32 -11.27 12.65
C VAL A 204 -2.96 -11.95 12.59
N LEU A 205 -1.87 -11.16 12.44
CA LEU A 205 -0.53 -11.71 12.29
C LEU A 205 0.04 -12.20 13.62
N SER A 206 -0.24 -11.49 14.72
CA SER A 206 0.30 -11.81 16.04
C SER A 206 -0.57 -12.75 16.86
N LYS A 207 -1.92 -12.69 16.70
CA LYS A 207 -2.87 -13.45 17.53
C LYS A 207 -3.85 -14.31 16.73
N GLY A 208 -3.92 -14.17 15.41
CA GLY A 208 -4.91 -14.87 14.57
C GLY A 208 -6.35 -14.32 14.71
N GLU A 209 -6.51 -13.13 15.28
CA GLU A 209 -7.81 -12.55 15.59
C GLU A 209 -8.13 -11.40 14.64
N ALA A 210 -9.26 -11.47 13.94
CA ALA A 210 -9.76 -10.39 13.10
C ALA A 210 -10.80 -9.55 13.83
N GLY A 211 -10.75 -8.24 13.70
CA GLY A 211 -11.69 -7.31 14.30
C GLY A 211 -11.86 -6.03 13.48
N PRO A 212 -12.86 -5.20 13.83
CA PRO A 212 -13.06 -3.91 13.16
C PRO A 212 -11.96 -2.93 13.55
N HIS A 213 -11.48 -2.16 12.57
CA HIS A 213 -10.47 -1.12 12.77
C HIS A 213 -10.66 0.01 11.76
N LYS A 214 -9.97 1.14 11.99
CA LYS A 214 -10.03 2.35 11.15
C LYS A 214 -8.76 2.59 10.33
N ILE A 215 -7.72 1.76 10.46
CA ILE A 215 -6.46 1.90 9.72
C ILE A 215 -6.66 1.33 8.30
N GLN A 216 -7.16 2.17 7.40
CA GLN A 216 -7.39 1.76 6.01
C GLN A 216 -6.05 1.48 5.31
N GLY A 217 -6.03 0.42 4.49
CA GLY A 217 -4.86 0.03 3.69
C GLY A 217 -4.08 -1.18 4.23
N ILE A 218 -4.27 -1.53 5.51
CA ILE A 218 -3.73 -2.74 6.16
C ILE A 218 -4.85 -3.48 6.90
N GLY A 219 -4.55 -4.62 7.50
CA GLY A 219 -5.50 -5.35 8.34
C GLY A 219 -6.69 -5.93 7.57
N ALA A 220 -6.44 -6.72 6.52
CA ALA A 220 -7.50 -7.30 5.67
C ALA A 220 -8.46 -8.28 6.41
N GLY A 221 -8.18 -8.61 7.67
CA GLY A 221 -8.95 -9.56 8.46
C GLY A 221 -8.57 -11.03 8.21
N PHE A 222 -7.57 -11.27 7.38
CA PHE A 222 -7.00 -12.59 7.09
C PHE A 222 -5.53 -12.44 6.67
N VAL A 223 -4.79 -13.54 6.64
CA VAL A 223 -3.42 -13.59 6.11
C VAL A 223 -3.50 -13.83 4.60
N PRO A 224 -3.07 -12.88 3.74
CA PRO A 224 -3.07 -13.08 2.29
C PRO A 224 -2.06 -14.17 1.87
N ASP A 225 -2.35 -14.94 0.83
CA ASP A 225 -1.43 -15.93 0.27
C ASP A 225 -0.13 -15.29 -0.25
N THR A 226 -0.21 -14.01 -0.63
CA THR A 226 0.92 -13.21 -1.08
C THR A 226 1.86 -12.77 0.05
N LEU A 227 1.49 -12.97 1.32
CA LEU A 227 2.31 -12.59 2.46
C LEU A 227 3.23 -13.75 2.90
N ASN A 228 4.52 -13.57 2.77
CA ASN A 228 5.50 -14.47 3.36
C ASN A 228 5.59 -14.21 4.88
N THR A 229 4.90 -15.04 5.66
CA THR A 229 4.86 -14.91 7.14
C THR A 229 6.17 -15.26 7.84
N LYS A 230 7.17 -15.73 7.11
CA LYS A 230 8.49 -16.08 7.66
C LYS A 230 9.54 -14.98 7.46
N ILE A 231 9.16 -13.87 6.77
CA ILE A 231 10.11 -12.83 6.42
C ILE A 231 10.26 -11.76 7.50
N TYR A 232 9.21 -11.49 8.26
CA TYR A 232 9.24 -10.48 9.32
C TYR A 232 9.76 -11.08 10.64
N ASP A 233 10.53 -10.28 11.35
CA ASP A 233 11.14 -10.63 12.63
C ASP A 233 10.28 -10.21 13.81
N GLU A 234 9.40 -9.23 13.59
CA GLU A 234 8.51 -8.67 14.60
C GLU A 234 7.22 -8.17 13.98
N VAL A 235 6.14 -8.21 14.77
CA VAL A 235 4.85 -7.58 14.45
C VAL A 235 4.55 -6.54 15.52
N ILE A 236 4.26 -5.30 15.11
CA ILE A 236 3.84 -4.22 16.01
C ILE A 236 2.38 -3.89 15.74
N ALA A 237 1.55 -4.06 16.77
CA ALA A 237 0.14 -3.69 16.75
C ALA A 237 -0.02 -2.21 17.09
N ILE A 238 -0.74 -1.45 16.24
CA ILE A 238 -0.92 0.00 16.36
C ILE A 238 -2.38 0.33 16.57
N GLU A 239 -2.66 1.21 17.52
CA GLU A 239 -4.01 1.75 17.78
C GLU A 239 -4.44 2.70 16.66
N ASN A 240 -5.75 2.76 16.40
CA ASN A 240 -6.29 3.65 15.37
C ASN A 240 -5.90 5.12 15.61
N GLU A 241 -5.99 5.57 16.86
CA GLU A 241 -5.72 6.96 17.22
C GLU A 241 -4.23 7.30 17.05
N ASP A 242 -3.32 6.39 17.41
CA ASP A 242 -1.89 6.56 17.19
C ASP A 242 -1.57 6.78 15.70
N ALA A 243 -2.21 5.99 14.83
CA ALA A 243 -2.04 6.16 13.39
C ALA A 243 -2.54 7.53 12.89
N PHE A 244 -3.66 8.03 13.43
CA PHE A 244 -4.16 9.36 13.08
C PHE A 244 -3.24 10.48 13.59
N VAL A 245 -2.80 10.39 14.84
CA VAL A 245 -1.90 11.38 15.46
C VAL A 245 -0.60 11.50 14.65
N GLU A 246 0.04 10.36 14.34
CA GLU A 246 1.32 10.38 13.61
C GLU A 246 1.18 10.83 12.16
N GLY A 247 0.07 10.48 11.48
CA GLY A 247 -0.20 11.00 10.13
C GLY A 247 -0.36 12.52 10.11
N ARG A 248 -1.08 13.09 11.09
CA ARG A 248 -1.21 14.56 11.25
C ARG A 248 0.11 15.22 11.64
N SER A 249 0.87 14.60 12.55
CA SER A 249 2.16 15.09 13.00
C SER A 249 3.17 15.17 11.84
N PHE A 250 3.19 14.14 10.99
CA PHE A 250 4.04 14.11 9.81
C PHE A 250 3.70 15.25 8.83
N ALA A 251 2.40 15.44 8.56
CA ALA A 251 1.95 16.53 7.71
C ALA A 251 2.35 17.92 8.23
N LYS A 252 2.22 18.13 9.54
CA LYS A 252 2.63 19.41 10.18
C LYS A 252 4.15 19.60 10.25
N SER A 253 4.92 18.52 10.25
CA SER A 253 6.39 18.56 10.36
C SER A 253 7.08 18.66 9.01
N GLU A 254 6.68 17.82 8.06
CA GLU A 254 7.36 17.70 6.75
C GLU A 254 6.57 18.37 5.60
N GLY A 255 5.36 18.86 5.84
CA GLY A 255 4.52 19.48 4.82
C GLY A 255 3.93 18.50 3.80
N ILE A 256 3.84 17.22 4.16
CA ILE A 256 3.38 16.14 3.28
C ILE A 256 2.19 15.43 3.91
N LEU A 257 1.04 15.45 3.23
CA LEU A 257 -0.13 14.68 3.64
C LEU A 257 0.06 13.19 3.33
N VAL A 258 -0.08 12.35 4.34
CA VAL A 258 0.06 10.89 4.22
C VAL A 258 -1.20 10.17 4.72
N GLY A 259 -1.43 8.95 4.24
CA GLY A 259 -2.59 8.17 4.61
C GLY A 259 -2.50 7.54 6.02
N ILE A 260 -3.60 6.93 6.45
CA ILE A 260 -3.72 6.38 7.81
C ILE A 260 -2.69 5.26 8.07
N SER A 261 -2.47 4.37 7.11
CA SER A 261 -1.46 3.31 7.24
C SER A 261 -0.03 3.84 7.27
N SER A 262 0.22 5.00 6.67
CA SER A 262 1.50 5.72 6.81
C SER A 262 1.71 6.18 8.26
N GLY A 263 0.68 6.73 8.89
CA GLY A 263 0.73 7.08 10.32
C GLY A 263 1.01 5.87 11.22
N ALA A 264 0.42 4.71 10.91
CA ALA A 264 0.72 3.47 11.62
C ALA A 264 2.19 3.03 11.45
N ALA A 265 2.76 3.15 10.24
CA ALA A 265 4.16 2.85 10.00
C ALA A 265 5.10 3.82 10.73
N LEU A 266 4.73 5.11 10.79
CA LEU A 266 5.47 6.14 11.54
C LEU A 266 5.45 5.87 13.03
N LYS A 267 4.29 5.48 13.59
CA LYS A 267 4.19 5.09 15.01
C LYS A 267 5.05 3.88 15.34
N ALA A 268 5.04 2.86 14.48
CA ALA A 268 5.90 1.70 14.66
C ALA A 268 7.39 2.09 14.61
N ALA A 269 7.78 2.98 13.70
CA ALA A 269 9.15 3.51 13.64
C ALA A 269 9.52 4.30 14.92
N GLN A 270 8.60 5.09 15.49
CA GLN A 270 8.80 5.79 16.77
C GLN A 270 9.02 4.81 17.92
N ILE A 271 8.21 3.75 18.02
CA ILE A 271 8.35 2.69 19.03
C ILE A 271 9.73 2.02 18.92
N LEU A 272 10.16 1.72 17.69
CA LEU A 272 11.46 1.09 17.43
C LEU A 272 12.63 2.02 17.78
N ALA A 273 12.50 3.30 17.43
CA ALA A 273 13.53 4.31 17.71
C ALA A 273 13.76 4.54 19.20
N ALA A 274 12.70 4.41 20.01
CA ALA A 274 12.80 4.59 21.47
C ALA A 274 13.56 3.45 22.18
N ARG A 275 13.89 2.36 21.48
CA ARG A 275 14.60 1.22 22.06
C ARG A 275 16.10 1.48 22.10
N PRO A 276 16.78 1.33 23.25
CA PRO A 276 18.21 1.59 23.38
C PRO A 276 19.09 0.80 22.41
N GLU A 277 18.71 -0.44 22.10
CA GLU A 277 19.44 -1.33 21.17
C GLU A 277 19.38 -0.86 19.71
N ASN A 278 18.54 0.13 19.41
CA ASN A 278 18.42 0.70 18.08
C ASN A 278 19.17 2.05 17.93
N ALA A 279 19.88 2.50 18.95
CA ALA A 279 20.69 3.71 18.86
C ALA A 279 21.73 3.58 17.71
N GLY A 280 21.87 4.63 16.91
CA GLY A 280 22.75 4.69 15.74
C GLY A 280 22.22 4.02 14.47
N LYS A 281 21.07 3.34 14.53
CA LYS A 281 20.51 2.61 13.39
C LYS A 281 19.74 3.49 12.41
N THR A 282 19.64 2.99 11.19
CA THR A 282 18.77 3.54 10.14
C THR A 282 17.47 2.76 10.09
N ILE A 283 16.37 3.46 10.32
CA ILE A 283 14.99 2.92 10.23
C ILE A 283 14.35 3.48 8.97
N VAL A 284 13.85 2.61 8.11
CA VAL A 284 13.09 2.99 6.91
C VAL A 284 11.64 2.63 7.11
N ALA A 285 10.72 3.62 7.06
CA ALA A 285 9.28 3.41 7.08
C ALA A 285 8.70 3.65 5.68
N LEU A 286 7.88 2.72 5.17
CA LEU A 286 7.18 2.91 3.91
C LEU A 286 5.86 3.64 4.15
N LEU A 287 5.66 4.75 3.43
CA LEU A 287 4.43 5.57 3.46
C LEU A 287 3.63 5.28 2.19
N PRO A 288 2.57 4.44 2.28
CA PRO A 288 1.96 3.81 1.10
C PRO A 288 1.21 4.76 0.18
N ASP A 289 0.60 5.83 0.69
CA ASP A 289 -0.28 6.69 -0.09
C ASP A 289 -0.41 8.12 0.45
N SER A 290 -1.08 8.99 -0.34
CA SER A 290 -1.37 10.38 0.02
C SER A 290 -2.51 10.50 1.01
N GLY A 291 -2.44 11.52 1.88
CA GLY A 291 -3.50 11.92 2.81
C GLY A 291 -4.73 12.53 2.16
N ASP A 292 -4.65 13.02 0.93
CA ASP A 292 -5.77 13.66 0.21
C ASP A 292 -7.02 12.78 0.11
N ARG A 293 -6.82 11.47 0.15
CA ARG A 293 -7.89 10.45 0.10
C ARG A 293 -8.64 10.27 1.40
N TYR A 294 -8.21 10.95 2.45
CA TYR A 294 -8.69 10.77 3.84
C TYR A 294 -9.17 12.07 4.48
N LEU A 295 -9.31 13.17 3.70
CA LEU A 295 -9.71 14.49 4.22
C LEU A 295 -11.06 14.47 4.92
N SER A 296 -11.99 13.61 4.49
CA SER A 296 -13.31 13.42 5.12
C SER A 296 -13.33 12.39 6.26
N THR A 297 -12.18 11.82 6.63
CA THR A 297 -12.08 10.80 7.67
C THR A 297 -11.57 11.37 9.00
N ALA A 298 -11.61 10.57 10.07
CA ALA A 298 -11.08 10.93 11.38
C ALA A 298 -9.56 11.26 11.37
N LEU A 299 -8.84 10.95 10.29
CA LEU A 299 -7.43 11.38 10.16
C LEU A 299 -7.29 12.90 10.20
N PHE A 300 -8.16 13.64 9.52
CA PHE A 300 -8.08 15.10 9.41
C PHE A 300 -9.28 15.84 10.01
N ASN A 301 -10.40 15.15 10.28
CA ASN A 301 -11.55 15.72 10.97
C ASN A 301 -11.42 15.40 12.47
N GLU A 302 -10.87 16.33 13.24
CA GLU A 302 -10.97 16.31 14.71
C GLU A 302 -12.44 16.62 15.06
N GLN A 303 -13.13 15.63 15.68
CA GLN A 303 -14.44 15.90 16.31
C GLN A 303 -14.23 16.56 17.67
#